data_45d23da12a79dfda8dc92e366ff7c1a7
#
_entry.id   45d23da12a79dfda8dc92e366ff7c1a7
#
_cell.length_a   1.000
_cell.length_b   1.000
_cell.length_c   1.000
_cell.angle_alpha   90.00
_cell.angle_beta   90.00
_cell.angle_gamma   90.00
#
_symmetry.space_group_name_H-M   'P 1'
#
loop_
_entity.id
_entity.type
_entity.pdbx_description
1 polymer ?
#
loop_
_entity_poly.entity_id
_entity_poly.type
_entity_poly.pdbx_seq_one_letter_code
_entity_poly.pdbx_strand_id
1 'polypeptide(L)'
;MGQAPKRLPLSGSEPKFTQKMWGRAVGINNNNCYAYAVGDYEKKRSYKSVPGERAGIKNMNHSYLSCMKLPQRVIADNPKRVYMAKAEEKCKPGHYKVMMFIAPGKPTNYFRQGDFHFYKQVNEVEYKVKKGNTHESIAGFFKVPLTRVKKAMPKLVAGKIMRFKANIFSHKRGWATGPLVTDAKGKVIVDPRKASRDYPGLNYKKYCSSFCVKNKGIKVGHTHSKVGKKA
;
A
#
# COMPACT_ATOMS: atom_id res chain seq x y z
N MET A 1 -28.15 -7.76 -11.70
CA MET A 1 -26.80 -8.12 -11.19
C MET A 1 -25.79 -7.11 -11.71
N GLY A 2 -25.13 -6.30 -10.84
CA GLY A 2 -24.17 -5.30 -11.27
C GLY A 2 -22.90 -5.95 -11.82
N GLN A 3 -22.36 -5.42 -12.89
CA GLN A 3 -21.10 -5.89 -13.49
C GLN A 3 -19.98 -5.92 -12.44
N ALA A 4 -19.21 -7.01 -12.42
CA ALA A 4 -18.04 -7.10 -11.55
C ALA A 4 -17.09 -5.92 -11.84
N PRO A 5 -16.53 -5.27 -10.81
CA PRO A 5 -15.69 -4.09 -11.02
C PRO A 5 -14.48 -4.44 -11.87
N LYS A 6 -14.23 -3.63 -12.90
CA LYS A 6 -13.05 -3.78 -13.77
C LYS A 6 -11.78 -3.70 -12.93
N ARG A 7 -10.98 -4.75 -12.95
CA ARG A 7 -9.72 -4.86 -12.22
C ARG A 7 -8.56 -4.36 -13.07
N LEU A 8 -7.57 -3.78 -12.43
CA LEU A 8 -6.35 -3.36 -13.12
C LEU A 8 -5.49 -4.57 -13.51
N PRO A 9 -4.73 -4.48 -14.61
CA PRO A 9 -3.95 -5.62 -15.12
C PRO A 9 -2.88 -6.06 -14.13
N LEU A 10 -2.67 -7.38 -14.06
CA LEU A 10 -1.61 -8.02 -13.27
C LEU A 10 -0.39 -8.25 -14.14
N SER A 11 0.80 -8.05 -13.57
CA SER A 11 2.08 -8.44 -14.18
C SER A 11 2.37 -9.92 -14.00
N GLY A 12 1.81 -10.53 -12.94
CA GLY A 12 2.14 -11.85 -12.44
C GLY A 12 3.21 -11.85 -11.35
N SER A 13 3.69 -10.66 -10.96
CA SER A 13 4.76 -10.50 -9.96
C SER A 13 4.30 -9.75 -8.71
N GLU A 14 2.99 -9.60 -8.54
CA GLU A 14 2.40 -8.93 -7.39
C GLU A 14 2.72 -9.67 -6.09
N PRO A 15 3.06 -8.93 -5.03
CA PRO A 15 3.28 -9.53 -3.72
C PRO A 15 1.98 -10.11 -3.14
N LYS A 16 2.13 -10.98 -2.17
CA LYS A 16 1.01 -11.48 -1.36
C LYS A 16 0.59 -10.42 -0.35
N PHE A 17 -0.72 -10.37 -0.06
CA PHE A 17 -1.21 -9.69 1.13
C PHE A 17 -1.09 -10.63 2.32
N THR A 18 -0.38 -10.17 3.36
CA THR A 18 -0.21 -10.91 4.61
C THR A 18 -0.09 -9.96 5.79
N GLN A 19 -0.61 -10.37 6.94
CA GLN A 19 -0.47 -9.65 8.20
C GLN A 19 0.79 -10.08 8.99
N LYS A 20 1.50 -11.11 8.56
CA LYS A 20 2.58 -11.74 9.35
C LYS A 20 3.54 -10.72 9.97
N MET A 21 4.54 -10.27 9.20
CA MET A 21 5.54 -9.35 9.74
C MET A 21 5.03 -7.90 9.82
N TRP A 22 4.26 -7.46 8.84
CA TRP A 22 3.77 -6.09 8.75
C TRP A 22 2.67 -5.75 9.77
N GLY A 23 1.92 -6.75 10.25
CA GLY A 23 0.86 -6.60 11.25
C GLY A 23 1.34 -6.75 12.70
N ARG A 24 2.62 -7.08 12.94
CA ARG A 24 3.22 -7.11 14.27
C ARG A 24 3.62 -5.70 14.72
N ALA A 25 3.81 -5.47 16.01
CA ALA A 25 4.20 -4.18 16.58
C ALA A 25 5.39 -3.54 15.85
N VAL A 26 6.45 -4.29 15.58
CA VAL A 26 7.63 -3.81 14.82
C VAL A 26 7.23 -3.36 13.40
N GLY A 27 6.40 -4.12 12.71
CA GLY A 27 5.92 -3.77 11.36
C GLY A 27 5.05 -2.51 11.36
N ILE A 28 4.22 -2.36 12.39
CA ILE A 28 3.33 -1.21 12.54
C ILE A 28 4.13 0.04 12.87
N ASN A 29 4.99 -0.02 13.89
CA ASN A 29 5.62 1.14 14.50
C ASN A 29 6.84 1.67 13.73
N ASN A 30 7.52 0.80 12.94
CA ASN A 30 8.75 1.18 12.26
C ASN A 30 8.58 1.45 10.76
N ASN A 31 7.40 1.17 10.20
CA ASN A 31 7.18 1.27 8.76
C ASN A 31 5.94 2.10 8.44
N ASN A 32 6.08 3.04 7.54
CA ASN A 32 4.95 3.83 7.05
C ASN A 32 4.33 3.23 5.76
N CYS A 33 3.39 3.98 5.17
CA CYS A 33 2.70 3.57 3.93
C CYS A 33 3.67 3.43 2.74
N TYR A 34 4.72 4.26 2.65
CA TYR A 34 5.70 4.21 1.56
C TYR A 34 6.56 2.96 1.66
N ALA A 35 7.20 2.73 2.82
CA ALA A 35 7.99 1.52 3.06
C ALA A 35 7.17 0.24 2.81
N TYR A 36 5.91 0.21 3.29
CA TYR A 36 5.00 -0.91 3.04
C TYR A 36 4.69 -1.10 1.56
N ALA A 37 4.37 -0.03 0.85
CA ALA A 37 3.96 -0.12 -0.55
C ALA A 37 5.09 -0.64 -1.46
N VAL A 38 6.33 -0.26 -1.18
CA VAL A 38 7.50 -0.71 -1.97
C VAL A 38 8.17 -1.97 -1.43
N GLY A 39 7.71 -2.49 -0.28
CA GLY A 39 8.18 -3.76 0.28
C GLY A 39 9.51 -3.68 1.04
N ASP A 40 9.94 -2.49 1.47
CA ASP A 40 11.14 -2.30 2.29
C ASP A 40 10.80 -2.34 3.79
N TYR A 41 11.00 -3.50 4.40
CA TYR A 41 10.67 -3.75 5.80
C TYR A 41 11.83 -3.37 6.72
N GLU A 42 11.60 -2.40 7.60
CA GLU A 42 12.57 -1.98 8.61
C GLU A 42 12.25 -2.63 9.97
N LYS A 43 13.26 -3.28 10.55
CA LYS A 43 13.16 -3.96 11.85
C LYS A 43 13.52 -3.03 13.01
N LYS A 44 14.46 -2.11 12.81
CA LYS A 44 14.89 -1.16 13.82
C LYS A 44 13.94 0.03 13.84
N ARG A 45 13.80 0.68 15.00
CA ARG A 45 13.03 1.91 15.09
C ARG A 45 13.58 2.92 14.09
N SER A 46 12.73 3.38 13.20
CA SER A 46 13.09 4.35 12.18
C SER A 46 12.10 5.51 12.19
N TYR A 47 12.52 6.61 11.60
CA TYR A 47 11.64 7.72 11.31
C TYR A 47 10.73 7.39 10.10
N LYS A 48 9.72 8.22 9.87
CA LYS A 48 8.85 8.13 8.72
C LYS A 48 9.68 8.25 7.44
N SER A 49 9.78 7.19 6.65
CA SER A 49 10.46 7.23 5.35
C SER A 49 9.76 8.20 4.41
N VAL A 50 10.50 9.13 3.85
CA VAL A 50 9.98 10.12 2.90
C VAL A 50 10.61 9.88 1.52
N PRO A 51 9.81 9.92 0.43
CA PRO A 51 10.36 9.78 -0.92
C PRO A 51 11.48 10.78 -1.21
N GLY A 52 12.57 10.29 -1.77
CA GLY A 52 13.79 11.06 -2.07
C GLY A 52 14.88 11.02 -1.00
N GLU A 53 14.57 10.54 0.21
CA GLU A 53 15.57 10.49 1.29
C GLU A 53 16.72 9.55 0.97
N ARG A 54 16.43 8.39 0.37
CA ARG A 54 17.48 7.46 -0.07
C ARG A 54 18.39 8.08 -1.13
N ALA A 55 17.84 8.91 -2.01
CA ALA A 55 18.59 9.65 -3.02
C ALA A 55 19.34 10.86 -2.46
N GLY A 56 19.27 11.12 -1.16
CA GLY A 56 19.90 12.27 -0.52
C GLY A 56 19.18 13.61 -0.78
N ILE A 57 17.96 13.57 -1.31
CA ILE A 57 17.19 14.79 -1.61
C ILE A 57 16.63 15.35 -0.29
N LYS A 58 17.09 16.53 0.09
CA LYS A 58 16.65 17.20 1.33
C LYS A 58 15.17 17.58 1.28
N ASN A 59 14.49 17.47 2.42
CA ASN A 59 13.09 17.84 2.61
C ASN A 59 13.01 19.27 3.17
N MET A 60 13.18 20.27 2.30
CA MET A 60 13.03 21.66 2.70
C MET A 60 11.55 22.09 2.57
N ASN A 61 10.99 22.57 3.68
CA ASN A 61 9.70 23.30 3.75
C ASN A 61 8.46 22.59 3.14
N HIS A 62 8.42 21.25 3.14
CA HIS A 62 7.29 20.45 2.60
C HIS A 62 6.82 20.81 1.18
N SER A 63 7.53 21.68 0.48
CA SER A 63 7.23 22.07 -0.92
C SER A 63 7.29 20.90 -1.90
N TYR A 64 7.83 19.77 -1.45
CA TYR A 64 7.88 18.53 -2.23
C TYR A 64 6.55 17.77 -2.26
N LEU A 65 5.58 18.08 -1.38
CA LEU A 65 4.26 17.45 -1.34
C LEU A 65 3.36 17.93 -2.47
N SER A 66 3.80 17.73 -3.68
CA SER A 66 3.06 18.03 -4.91
C SER A 66 3.11 16.85 -5.87
N CYS A 67 2.09 16.72 -6.71
CA CYS A 67 2.05 15.70 -7.76
C CYS A 67 3.13 15.89 -8.85
N MET A 68 3.76 17.05 -8.91
CA MET A 68 4.90 17.30 -9.79
C MET A 68 6.22 16.77 -9.22
N LYS A 69 6.47 17.02 -7.94
CA LYS A 69 7.78 16.75 -7.31
C LYS A 69 7.87 15.37 -6.68
N LEU A 70 6.81 14.94 -5.98
CA LEU A 70 6.84 13.71 -5.19
C LEU A 70 7.06 12.44 -6.05
N PRO A 71 6.45 12.27 -7.25
CA PRO A 71 6.73 11.13 -8.11
C PRO A 71 8.19 11.00 -8.51
N GLN A 72 8.85 12.11 -8.82
CA GLN A 72 10.26 12.14 -9.20
C GLN A 72 11.16 11.63 -8.06
N ARG A 73 10.80 11.96 -6.83
CA ARG A 73 11.53 11.53 -5.63
C ARG A 73 11.38 10.04 -5.37
N VAL A 74 10.19 9.47 -5.63
CA VAL A 74 9.96 8.00 -5.56
C VAL A 74 10.88 7.26 -6.53
N ILE A 75 11.02 7.77 -7.76
CA ILE A 75 11.90 7.20 -8.78
C ILE A 75 13.37 7.35 -8.36
N ALA A 76 13.75 8.54 -7.89
CA ALA A 76 15.13 8.84 -7.49
C ALA A 76 15.64 7.90 -6.39
N ASP A 77 14.79 7.43 -5.48
CA ASP A 77 15.18 6.46 -4.46
C ASP A 77 15.64 5.12 -5.06
N ASN A 78 15.10 4.71 -6.22
CA ASN A 78 15.41 3.44 -6.85
C ASN A 78 15.29 3.51 -8.39
N PRO A 79 16.13 4.29 -9.09
CA PRO A 79 15.93 4.67 -10.50
C PRO A 79 15.93 3.49 -11.48
N LYS A 80 16.63 2.40 -11.17
CA LYS A 80 16.67 1.17 -11.99
C LYS A 80 15.57 0.16 -11.64
N ARG A 81 14.73 0.45 -10.62
CA ARG A 81 13.78 -0.51 -10.04
C ARG A 81 12.36 0.03 -9.92
N VAL A 82 12.17 1.32 -10.17
CA VAL A 82 10.89 1.99 -10.13
C VAL A 82 10.76 2.86 -11.37
N TYR A 83 9.62 2.78 -12.05
CA TYR A 83 9.30 3.66 -13.16
C TYR A 83 7.82 4.06 -13.13
N MET A 84 7.52 5.22 -13.71
CA MET A 84 6.13 5.68 -13.86
C MET A 84 5.40 4.82 -14.90
N ALA A 85 4.12 4.58 -14.66
CA ALA A 85 3.23 3.87 -15.56
C ALA A 85 1.81 4.41 -15.42
N LYS A 86 0.99 4.33 -16.45
CA LYS A 86 -0.44 4.60 -16.35
C LYS A 86 -1.10 3.57 -15.42
N ALA A 87 -2.21 3.95 -14.79
CA ALA A 87 -2.92 3.04 -13.88
C ALA A 87 -3.35 1.74 -14.58
N GLU A 88 -3.82 1.86 -15.81
CA GLU A 88 -4.31 0.76 -16.66
C GLU A 88 -3.19 -0.01 -17.39
N GLU A 89 -1.97 0.51 -17.37
CA GLU A 89 -0.83 -0.13 -18.01
C GLU A 89 -0.37 -1.34 -17.19
N LYS A 90 -0.11 -2.46 -17.85
CA LYS A 90 0.48 -3.65 -17.22
C LYS A 90 1.95 -3.40 -16.89
N CYS A 91 2.36 -3.67 -15.66
CA CYS A 91 3.78 -3.62 -15.32
C CYS A 91 4.57 -4.74 -16.00
N LYS A 92 5.86 -4.49 -16.28
CA LYS A 92 6.80 -5.52 -16.78
C LYS A 92 6.91 -6.67 -15.78
N PRO A 93 7.26 -7.89 -16.23
CA PRO A 93 7.59 -9.00 -15.34
C PRO A 93 8.58 -8.57 -14.25
N GLY A 94 8.41 -9.10 -13.05
CA GLY A 94 9.23 -8.74 -11.88
C GLY A 94 8.82 -7.43 -11.19
N HIS A 95 7.78 -6.73 -11.67
CA HIS A 95 7.28 -5.49 -11.09
C HIS A 95 5.79 -5.58 -10.77
N TYR A 96 5.30 -4.76 -9.84
CA TYR A 96 3.89 -4.64 -9.48
C TYR A 96 3.46 -3.18 -9.36
N LYS A 97 2.16 -2.93 -9.45
CA LYS A 97 1.59 -1.58 -9.42
C LYS A 97 1.58 -1.01 -8.01
N VAL A 98 2.03 0.24 -7.90
CA VAL A 98 1.89 1.09 -6.71
C VAL A 98 1.22 2.39 -7.13
N MET A 99 0.28 2.88 -6.35
CA MET A 99 -0.41 4.15 -6.58
C MET A 99 -0.17 5.12 -5.43
N MET A 100 0.02 6.38 -5.78
CA MET A 100 0.33 7.45 -4.85
C MET A 100 -0.74 8.54 -4.85
N PHE A 101 -1.08 8.97 -3.65
CA PHE A 101 -2.04 10.04 -3.37
C PHE A 101 -1.43 11.04 -2.41
N ILE A 102 -1.92 12.28 -2.43
CA ILE A 102 -1.57 13.31 -1.46
C ILE A 102 -2.81 13.89 -0.79
N ALA A 103 -2.63 14.34 0.44
CA ALA A 103 -3.49 15.27 1.14
C ALA A 103 -2.79 16.63 1.14
N PRO A 104 -3.33 17.65 0.46
CA PRO A 104 -2.79 19.00 0.55
C PRO A 104 -2.81 19.50 1.99
N GLY A 105 -1.81 20.28 2.39
CA GLY A 105 -1.77 20.91 3.71
C GLY A 105 -2.96 21.87 3.90
N LYS A 106 -3.41 22.00 5.14
CA LYS A 106 -4.39 23.01 5.55
C LYS A 106 -3.75 23.99 6.54
N PRO A 107 -3.95 25.30 6.36
CA PRO A 107 -3.35 26.32 7.24
C PRO A 107 -3.77 26.21 8.71
N THR A 108 -4.92 25.58 8.98
CA THR A 108 -5.64 25.66 10.26
C THR A 108 -5.54 24.43 11.15
N ASN A 109 -4.82 23.38 10.77
CA ASN A 109 -4.74 22.17 11.58
C ASN A 109 -3.30 21.68 11.79
N TYR A 110 -3.13 20.67 12.65
CA TYR A 110 -1.85 20.04 12.97
C TYR A 110 -1.08 19.55 11.73
N PHE A 111 -1.79 19.23 10.64
CA PHE A 111 -1.22 18.78 9.38
C PHE A 111 -1.10 19.90 8.34
N ARG A 112 -0.70 21.10 8.76
CA ARG A 112 -0.51 22.29 7.88
C ARG A 112 0.26 21.99 6.59
N GLN A 113 1.13 21.00 6.63
CA GLN A 113 2.09 20.70 5.58
C GLN A 113 1.64 19.64 4.60
N GLY A 114 0.46 19.03 4.85
CA GLY A 114 -0.03 17.91 4.03
C GLY A 114 0.69 16.59 4.33
N ASP A 115 0.34 15.57 3.56
CA ASP A 115 0.94 14.23 3.68
C ASP A 115 0.74 13.43 2.38
N PHE A 116 1.37 12.26 2.29
CA PHE A 116 1.24 11.32 1.17
C PHE A 116 0.73 9.97 1.63
N HIS A 117 0.15 9.22 0.70
CA HIS A 117 -0.30 7.85 0.94
C HIS A 117 -0.09 6.95 -0.26
N PHE A 118 0.26 5.69 0.00
CA PHE A 118 0.56 4.70 -1.02
C PHE A 118 -0.30 3.46 -0.89
N TYR A 119 -0.68 2.91 -2.04
CA TYR A 119 -1.37 1.63 -2.21
C TYR A 119 -0.53 0.73 -3.10
N LYS A 120 -0.46 -0.56 -2.78
CA LYS A 120 0.18 -1.57 -3.65
C LYS A 120 -0.81 -2.61 -4.12
N GLN A 121 -0.67 -3.02 -5.37
CA GLN A 121 -1.42 -4.13 -5.94
C GLN A 121 -0.91 -5.46 -5.36
N VAL A 122 -1.84 -6.35 -5.01
CA VAL A 122 -1.58 -7.69 -4.51
C VAL A 122 -2.45 -8.69 -5.26
N ASN A 123 -1.96 -9.90 -5.50
CA ASN A 123 -2.72 -10.91 -6.24
C ASN A 123 -3.08 -12.14 -5.40
N GLU A 124 -2.46 -12.34 -4.28
CA GLU A 124 -2.80 -13.42 -3.34
C GLU A 124 -3.09 -12.86 -1.96
N VAL A 125 -4.13 -13.36 -1.32
CA VAL A 125 -4.55 -12.95 0.02
C VAL A 125 -4.39 -14.10 0.99
N GLU A 126 -3.71 -13.86 2.12
CA GLU A 126 -3.81 -14.69 3.32
C GLU A 126 -4.94 -14.11 4.19
N TYR A 127 -6.00 -14.88 4.35
CA TYR A 127 -7.18 -14.49 5.12
C TYR A 127 -7.40 -15.44 6.29
N LYS A 128 -7.44 -14.89 7.51
CA LYS A 128 -7.81 -15.66 8.71
C LYS A 128 -9.33 -15.77 8.79
N VAL A 129 -9.85 -16.96 8.65
CA VAL A 129 -11.29 -17.24 8.73
C VAL A 129 -11.82 -16.83 10.11
N LYS A 130 -12.88 -16.04 10.13
CA LYS A 130 -13.54 -15.60 11.37
C LYS A 130 -14.73 -16.50 11.68
N LYS A 131 -15.12 -16.58 12.96
CA LYS A 131 -16.37 -17.21 13.36
C LYS A 131 -17.54 -16.55 12.61
N GLY A 132 -18.46 -17.33 12.08
CA GLY A 132 -19.61 -16.83 11.30
C GLY A 132 -19.30 -16.54 9.83
N ASN A 133 -18.05 -16.72 9.34
CA ASN A 133 -17.80 -16.61 7.92
C ASN A 133 -18.44 -17.76 7.15
N THR A 134 -19.04 -17.43 5.99
CA THR A 134 -19.43 -18.39 4.94
C THR A 134 -18.54 -18.19 3.70
N HIS A 135 -18.52 -19.14 2.79
CA HIS A 135 -17.82 -18.99 1.52
C HIS A 135 -18.35 -17.79 0.72
N GLU A 136 -19.66 -17.60 0.75
CA GLU A 136 -20.37 -16.51 0.08
C GLU A 136 -19.98 -15.16 0.67
N SER A 137 -19.93 -15.04 2.00
CA SER A 137 -19.53 -13.79 2.67
C SER A 137 -18.09 -13.40 2.35
N ILE A 138 -17.17 -14.37 2.31
CA ILE A 138 -15.77 -14.15 1.94
C ILE A 138 -15.66 -13.78 0.45
N ALA A 139 -16.34 -14.52 -0.44
CA ALA A 139 -16.33 -14.26 -1.87
C ALA A 139 -16.90 -12.88 -2.20
N GLY A 140 -18.01 -12.49 -1.59
CA GLY A 140 -18.65 -11.18 -1.72
C GLY A 140 -17.77 -10.06 -1.20
N PHE A 141 -17.14 -10.23 -0.03
CA PHE A 141 -16.22 -9.25 0.53
C PHE A 141 -15.03 -8.97 -0.38
N PHE A 142 -14.34 -10.00 -0.87
CA PHE A 142 -13.20 -9.86 -1.77
C PHE A 142 -13.58 -9.67 -3.24
N LYS A 143 -14.87 -9.73 -3.56
CA LYS A 143 -15.40 -9.63 -4.94
C LYS A 143 -14.72 -10.62 -5.87
N VAL A 144 -14.59 -11.87 -5.44
CA VAL A 144 -14.01 -12.99 -6.21
C VAL A 144 -15.07 -14.07 -6.44
N PRO A 145 -14.90 -14.92 -7.45
CA PRO A 145 -15.80 -16.06 -7.67
C PRO A 145 -15.88 -16.97 -6.43
N LEU A 146 -17.09 -17.40 -6.09
CA LEU A 146 -17.35 -18.32 -4.97
C LEU A 146 -16.54 -19.62 -5.09
N THR A 147 -16.45 -20.15 -6.32
CA THR A 147 -15.67 -21.36 -6.64
C THR A 147 -14.19 -21.24 -6.22
N ARG A 148 -13.62 -20.05 -6.31
CA ARG A 148 -12.23 -19.77 -5.89
C ARG A 148 -12.05 -19.89 -4.38
N VAL A 149 -13.03 -19.42 -3.61
CA VAL A 149 -13.00 -19.47 -2.14
C VAL A 149 -13.23 -20.91 -1.69
N LYS A 150 -14.21 -21.63 -2.27
CA LYS A 150 -14.48 -23.05 -2.00
C LYS A 150 -13.26 -23.93 -2.32
N LYS A 151 -12.59 -23.70 -3.46
CA LYS A 151 -11.35 -24.41 -3.82
C LYS A 151 -10.21 -24.16 -2.83
N ALA A 152 -10.09 -22.92 -2.30
CA ALA A 152 -9.02 -22.56 -1.37
C ALA A 152 -9.18 -23.20 0.01
N MET A 153 -10.40 -23.41 0.46
CA MET A 153 -10.72 -24.09 1.74
C MET A 153 -12.14 -24.69 1.63
N PRO A 154 -12.26 -25.96 1.22
CA PRO A 154 -13.57 -26.61 0.99
C PRO A 154 -14.47 -26.61 2.24
N LYS A 155 -13.89 -26.81 3.42
CA LYS A 155 -14.58 -26.68 4.72
C LYS A 155 -13.94 -25.53 5.49
N LEU A 156 -14.72 -24.49 5.77
CA LEU A 156 -14.23 -23.34 6.53
C LEU A 156 -13.98 -23.72 7.99
N VAL A 157 -12.81 -23.37 8.49
CA VAL A 157 -12.41 -23.57 9.89
C VAL A 157 -12.01 -22.22 10.49
N ALA A 158 -12.78 -21.75 11.46
CA ALA A 158 -12.47 -20.50 12.15
C ALA A 158 -11.05 -20.52 12.75
N GLY A 159 -10.33 -19.41 12.63
CA GLY A 159 -8.95 -19.27 13.08
C GLY A 159 -7.89 -19.75 12.08
N LYS A 160 -8.22 -20.62 11.12
CA LYS A 160 -7.29 -21.08 10.09
C LYS A 160 -7.06 -20.01 9.00
N ILE A 161 -5.89 -20.06 8.38
CA ILE A 161 -5.53 -19.15 7.27
C ILE A 161 -5.82 -19.84 5.95
N MET A 162 -6.67 -19.22 5.14
CA MET A 162 -6.89 -19.62 3.77
C MET A 162 -6.10 -18.71 2.81
N ARG A 163 -5.76 -19.22 1.62
CA ARG A 163 -5.03 -18.48 0.59
C ARG A 163 -5.77 -18.60 -0.74
N PHE A 164 -6.00 -17.45 -1.38
CA PHE A 164 -6.64 -17.41 -2.70
C PHE A 164 -6.21 -16.19 -3.51
N LYS A 165 -6.37 -16.30 -4.83
CA LYS A 165 -6.09 -15.19 -5.74
C LYS A 165 -7.17 -14.12 -5.64
N ALA A 166 -6.73 -12.87 -5.41
CA ALA A 166 -7.60 -11.71 -5.38
C ALA A 166 -6.82 -10.49 -5.85
N ASN A 167 -7.02 -10.09 -7.10
CA ASN A 167 -6.43 -8.87 -7.66
C ASN A 167 -7.04 -7.63 -7.00
N ILE A 168 -6.42 -7.15 -5.93
CA ILE A 168 -6.88 -6.03 -5.11
C ILE A 168 -5.69 -5.16 -4.71
N PHE A 169 -5.98 -4.04 -4.04
CA PHE A 169 -4.95 -3.18 -3.47
C PHE A 169 -4.94 -3.27 -1.95
N SER A 170 -3.75 -3.11 -1.40
CA SER A 170 -3.53 -3.01 0.04
C SER A 170 -2.75 -1.76 0.38
N HIS A 171 -2.91 -1.28 1.60
CA HIS A 171 -2.22 -0.13 2.13
C HIS A 171 -1.96 -0.28 3.63
N LYS A 172 -1.21 0.66 4.19
CA LYS A 172 -0.94 0.76 5.63
C LYS A 172 -1.09 2.20 6.07
N ARG A 173 -1.91 2.47 7.09
CA ARG A 173 -2.18 3.84 7.55
C ARG A 173 -1.05 4.32 8.47
N GLY A 174 0.05 4.78 7.87
CA GLY A 174 1.21 5.27 8.60
C GLY A 174 1.68 4.28 9.66
N TRP A 175 1.84 4.74 10.88
CA TRP A 175 2.17 3.95 12.08
C TRP A 175 0.95 3.50 12.88
N ALA A 176 -0.27 3.83 12.43
CA ALA A 176 -1.50 3.56 13.17
C ALA A 176 -2.02 2.13 12.98
N THR A 177 -1.75 1.49 11.84
CA THR A 177 -2.31 0.17 11.53
C THR A 177 -1.29 -0.77 10.92
N GLY A 178 -1.56 -2.09 11.02
CA GLY A 178 -1.02 -3.07 10.09
C GLY A 178 -1.59 -2.89 8.68
N PRO A 179 -1.25 -3.79 7.75
CA PRO A 179 -1.77 -3.77 6.38
C PRO A 179 -3.29 -3.93 6.34
N LEU A 180 -3.93 -3.17 5.45
CA LEU A 180 -5.36 -3.20 5.20
C LEU A 180 -5.61 -3.44 3.71
N VAL A 181 -6.73 -4.07 3.38
CA VAL A 181 -7.26 -4.22 2.01
C VAL A 181 -8.56 -3.45 1.83
N THR A 182 -8.99 -2.73 2.86
CA THR A 182 -10.26 -2.00 2.90
C THR A 182 -10.04 -0.49 2.89
N ASP A 183 -10.97 0.22 2.28
CA ASP A 183 -11.07 1.66 2.31
C ASP A 183 -11.70 2.20 3.62
N ALA A 184 -11.94 3.50 3.70
CA ALA A 184 -12.53 4.15 4.88
C ALA A 184 -13.97 3.69 5.18
N LYS A 185 -14.69 3.13 4.20
CA LYS A 185 -16.02 2.55 4.36
C LYS A 185 -16.01 1.03 4.57
N GLY A 186 -14.84 0.43 4.85
CA GLY A 186 -14.69 -1.01 5.03
C GLY A 186 -14.80 -1.85 3.76
N LYS A 187 -14.89 -1.24 2.57
CA LYS A 187 -15.00 -1.93 1.29
C LYS A 187 -13.62 -2.34 0.76
N VAL A 188 -13.51 -3.55 0.21
CA VAL A 188 -12.27 -4.00 -0.44
C VAL A 188 -11.87 -3.08 -1.59
N ILE A 189 -10.60 -2.72 -1.63
CA ILE A 189 -10.02 -1.79 -2.61
C ILE A 189 -9.66 -2.56 -3.88
N VAL A 190 -10.47 -2.44 -4.90
CA VAL A 190 -10.21 -2.99 -6.24
C VAL A 190 -9.44 -1.98 -7.10
N ASP A 191 -9.77 -0.71 -6.99
CA ASP A 191 -9.07 0.41 -7.60
C ASP A 191 -8.94 1.54 -6.57
N PRO A 192 -7.73 1.91 -6.15
CA PRO A 192 -7.53 2.97 -5.16
C PRO A 192 -8.13 4.32 -5.56
N ARG A 193 -8.26 4.63 -6.86
CA ARG A 193 -8.84 5.89 -7.34
C ARG A 193 -10.33 6.01 -7.02
N LYS A 194 -11.01 4.86 -6.84
CA LYS A 194 -12.45 4.75 -6.51
C LYS A 194 -12.71 4.46 -5.02
N ALA A 195 -11.67 4.26 -4.24
CA ALA A 195 -11.78 3.95 -2.82
C ALA A 195 -12.16 5.18 -2.00
N SER A 196 -12.97 4.99 -0.95
CA SER A 196 -13.24 6.04 0.03
C SER A 196 -11.98 6.32 0.85
N ARG A 197 -11.66 7.61 1.03
CA ARG A 197 -10.55 8.09 1.89
C ARG A 197 -11.05 9.01 2.97
N ASP A 198 -12.31 8.87 3.33
CA ASP A 198 -12.98 9.71 4.31
C ASP A 198 -12.64 9.26 5.73
N TYR A 199 -11.36 9.38 6.05
CA TYR A 199 -10.82 9.12 7.37
C TYR A 199 -10.88 10.38 8.24
N PRO A 200 -11.05 10.26 9.56
CA PRO A 200 -10.83 11.38 10.46
C PRO A 200 -9.41 11.97 10.26
N GLY A 201 -9.34 13.29 10.08
CA GLY A 201 -8.07 14.00 9.89
C GLY A 201 -7.70 14.21 8.42
N LEU A 202 -6.63 13.57 7.95
CA LEU A 202 -6.13 13.77 6.60
C LEU A 202 -6.81 12.86 5.56
N ASN A 203 -7.37 13.48 4.55
CA ASN A 203 -7.97 12.81 3.40
C ASN A 203 -7.05 12.93 2.17
N TYR A 204 -6.46 11.82 1.76
CA TYR A 204 -5.55 11.74 0.61
C TYR A 204 -6.34 11.68 -0.70
N LYS A 205 -7.11 12.73 -1.02
CA LYS A 205 -8.05 12.72 -2.16
C LYS A 205 -7.38 12.90 -3.52
N LYS A 206 -6.22 13.57 -3.56
CA LYS A 206 -5.55 13.87 -4.83
C LYS A 206 -4.68 12.71 -5.29
N TYR A 207 -5.13 11.99 -6.31
CA TYR A 207 -4.31 11.01 -7.03
C TYR A 207 -3.19 11.72 -7.80
N CYS A 208 -1.96 11.24 -7.65
CA CYS A 208 -0.79 11.85 -8.31
C CYS A 208 -0.21 10.97 -9.40
N SER A 209 0.02 9.69 -9.11
CA SER A 209 0.76 8.84 -10.04
C SER A 209 0.58 7.36 -9.75
N SER A 210 0.85 6.55 -10.76
CA SER A 210 1.12 5.13 -10.60
C SER A 210 2.56 4.81 -10.97
N PHE A 211 3.09 3.80 -10.31
CA PHE A 211 4.44 3.28 -10.53
C PHE A 211 4.38 1.77 -10.75
N CYS A 212 5.34 1.27 -11.51
CA CYS A 212 5.71 -0.13 -11.50
C CYS A 212 6.98 -0.28 -10.66
N VAL A 213 6.88 -1.05 -9.59
CA VAL A 213 7.92 -1.22 -8.58
C VAL A 213 8.44 -2.65 -8.65
N LYS A 214 9.76 -2.83 -8.71
CA LYS A 214 10.37 -4.17 -8.70
C LYS A 214 10.02 -4.90 -7.41
N ASN A 215 9.66 -6.17 -7.51
CA ASN A 215 9.16 -6.95 -6.37
C ASN A 215 10.21 -7.36 -5.33
N LYS A 216 11.50 -7.06 -5.59
CA LYS A 216 12.62 -7.33 -4.67
C LYS A 216 13.68 -6.23 -4.74
N GLY A 217 14.40 -6.04 -3.63
CA GLY A 217 15.57 -5.19 -3.55
C GLY A 217 15.30 -3.68 -3.64
N ILE A 218 14.09 -3.25 -3.37
CA ILE A 218 13.76 -1.84 -3.17
C ILE A 218 14.21 -1.41 -1.79
N LYS A 219 14.74 -0.19 -1.70
CA LYS A 219 15.11 0.46 -0.45
C LYS A 219 14.53 1.87 -0.40
N VAL A 220 14.03 2.26 0.77
CA VAL A 220 13.65 3.65 1.08
C VAL A 220 14.66 4.24 2.05
N GLY A 221 14.76 5.55 2.11
CA GLY A 221 15.69 6.21 3.03
C GLY A 221 15.21 6.11 4.48
N HIS A 222 16.16 5.84 5.37
CA HIS A 222 16.02 5.94 6.81
C HIS A 222 17.12 6.88 7.34
N THR A 223 17.31 8.01 6.68
CA THR A 223 18.50 8.88 6.84
C THR A 223 18.63 9.50 8.23
N HIS A 224 17.53 9.61 8.95
CA HIS A 224 17.57 10.22 10.29
C HIS A 224 18.26 9.36 11.36
N SER A 225 18.54 8.09 11.07
CA SER A 225 19.31 7.24 11.99
C SER A 225 20.81 7.58 12.04
N LYS A 226 21.31 8.41 11.10
CA LYS A 226 22.74 8.81 11.05
C LYS A 226 23.02 10.19 11.61
N VAL A 227 22.01 11.03 11.84
CA VAL A 227 22.20 12.39 12.34
C VAL A 227 22.47 12.45 13.85
N GLY A 228 22.24 11.35 14.59
CA GLY A 228 22.49 11.28 16.02
C GLY A 228 23.87 10.77 16.43
N LYS A 229 24.85 10.67 15.52
CA LYS A 229 26.23 10.28 15.86
C LYS A 229 27.22 11.37 15.43
N LYS A 230 27.05 12.56 15.96
CA LYS A 230 28.09 13.57 16.14
C LYS A 230 27.81 14.29 17.44
N ALA A 231 28.28 13.77 18.48
CA ALA A 231 28.77 14.40 19.70
C ALA A 231 29.63 13.36 20.41
#